data_8b9764bca6fa13e3c74222f48e7b8256
#
_entry.id   8b9764bca6fa13e3c74222f48e7b8256
#
_cell.length_a   1.000
_cell.length_b   1.000
_cell.length_c   1.000
_cell.angle_alpha   90.00
_cell.angle_beta   90.00
_cell.angle_gamma   90.00
#
_symmetry.space_group_name_H-M   'P 1'
#
loop_
_entity.id
_entity.type
_entity.pdbx_description
1 polymer ?
#
loop_
_entity_poly.entity_id
_entity_poly.type
_entity_poly.pdbx_seq_one_letter_code
_entity_poly.pdbx_strand_id
1 'polypeptide(L)'
;MSITISKTGVVLRTVVIDALLLAAACLVPTASHAFSLPLYQLNPMAFCLLLGMALIGDRRNGILLAVIMPVVSMLVVGMPVPAKCLCMVAELLTIVAVYALMSNRIRPLLSVLTAMLCGKVVYYLLKALIISPAVLVGTSVWLQMATIVVYGLVFAFIAKKTAN
;
A
#
# COMPACT_ATOMS: atom_id res chain seq x y z
N MET A 1 23.61 -12.16 25.04
CA MET A 1 24.36 -12.32 23.75
C MET A 1 23.74 -11.38 22.73
N SER A 2 24.27 -10.13 22.60
CA SER A 2 23.74 -9.13 21.66
C SER A 2 24.24 -9.48 20.26
N ILE A 3 23.33 -9.92 19.41
CA ILE A 3 23.62 -10.17 17.99
C ILE A 3 23.81 -8.80 17.34
N THR A 4 25.04 -8.40 17.12
CA THR A 4 25.37 -7.22 16.31
C THR A 4 25.01 -7.53 14.86
N ILE A 5 23.79 -7.16 14.47
CA ILE A 5 23.37 -7.30 13.07
C ILE A 5 24.23 -6.34 12.25
N SER A 6 25.09 -6.88 11.40
CA SER A 6 25.88 -6.10 10.45
C SER A 6 24.96 -5.20 9.61
N LYS A 7 25.40 -3.96 9.30
CA LYS A 7 24.67 -3.04 8.40
C LYS A 7 24.25 -3.74 7.10
N THR A 8 25.09 -4.62 6.58
CA THR A 8 24.81 -5.45 5.39
C THR A 8 23.60 -6.38 5.61
N GLY A 9 23.44 -6.97 6.80
CA GLY A 9 22.30 -7.84 7.12
C GLY A 9 20.97 -7.09 7.19
N VAL A 10 20.97 -5.84 7.67
CA VAL A 10 19.77 -5.00 7.70
C VAL A 10 19.36 -4.63 6.27
N VAL A 11 20.31 -4.21 5.43
CA VAL A 11 20.04 -3.87 4.02
C VAL A 11 19.51 -5.08 3.26
N LEU A 12 20.13 -6.25 3.42
CA LEU A 12 19.70 -7.47 2.75
C LEU A 12 18.26 -7.86 3.16
N ARG A 13 17.93 -7.77 4.45
CA ARG A 13 16.57 -8.04 4.94
C ARG A 13 15.55 -7.09 4.29
N THR A 14 15.85 -5.79 4.22
CA THR A 14 14.98 -4.79 3.60
C THR A 14 14.75 -5.12 2.13
N VAL A 15 15.81 -5.38 1.37
CA VAL A 15 15.72 -5.71 -0.06
C VAL A 15 14.90 -6.98 -0.31
N VAL A 16 15.08 -8.01 0.51
CA VAL A 16 14.30 -9.27 0.39
C VAL A 16 12.81 -9.02 0.68
N ILE A 17 12.49 -8.27 1.73
CA ILE A 17 11.10 -7.93 2.06
C ILE A 17 10.47 -7.13 0.92
N ASP A 18 11.14 -6.11 0.41
CA ASP A 18 10.64 -5.27 -0.67
C ASP A 18 10.43 -6.05 -1.96
N ALA A 19 11.35 -6.95 -2.30
CA ALA A 19 11.21 -7.83 -3.46
C ALA A 19 10.00 -8.76 -3.35
N LEU A 20 9.75 -9.34 -2.16
CA LEU A 20 8.59 -10.19 -1.91
C LEU A 20 7.28 -9.40 -1.97
N LEU A 21 7.25 -8.20 -1.40
CA LEU A 21 6.08 -7.32 -1.44
C LEU A 21 5.78 -6.84 -2.86
N LEU A 22 6.81 -6.52 -3.63
CA LEU A 22 6.68 -6.14 -5.04
C LEU A 22 6.15 -7.32 -5.87
N ALA A 23 6.70 -8.51 -5.68
CA ALA A 23 6.20 -9.73 -6.33
C ALA A 23 4.73 -9.98 -5.99
N ALA A 24 4.34 -9.89 -4.73
CA ALA A 24 2.95 -10.04 -4.30
C ALA A 24 2.04 -8.97 -4.93
N ALA A 25 2.47 -7.70 -4.96
CA ALA A 25 1.73 -6.61 -5.56
C ALA A 25 1.49 -6.80 -7.07
N CYS A 26 2.41 -7.46 -7.79
CA CYS A 26 2.27 -7.81 -9.20
C CYS A 26 1.46 -9.10 -9.42
N LEU A 27 1.66 -10.12 -8.58
CA LEU A 27 1.01 -11.42 -8.74
C LEU A 27 -0.47 -11.40 -8.40
N VAL A 28 -0.90 -10.63 -7.39
CA VAL A 28 -2.32 -10.59 -6.98
C VAL A 28 -3.23 -10.08 -8.09
N PRO A 29 -2.94 -8.97 -8.81
CA PRO A 29 -3.74 -8.56 -9.97
C PRO A 29 -3.76 -9.61 -11.08
N THR A 30 -2.62 -10.24 -11.36
CA THR A 30 -2.50 -11.29 -12.38
C THR A 30 -3.34 -12.53 -12.02
N ALA A 31 -3.26 -12.99 -10.79
CA ALA A 31 -4.07 -14.09 -10.28
C ALA A 31 -5.58 -13.73 -10.28
N SER A 32 -5.91 -12.48 -9.95
CA SER A 32 -7.28 -11.97 -10.00
C SER A 32 -7.89 -12.12 -11.41
N HIS A 33 -7.12 -11.80 -12.45
CA HIS A 33 -7.55 -11.99 -13.83
C HIS A 33 -7.64 -13.47 -14.22
N ALA A 34 -6.62 -14.26 -13.86
CA ALA A 34 -6.58 -15.69 -14.21
C ALA A 34 -7.73 -16.50 -13.59
N PHE A 35 -8.11 -16.19 -12.36
CA PHE A 35 -9.17 -16.90 -11.62
C PHE A 35 -10.53 -16.19 -11.64
N SER A 36 -10.67 -15.09 -12.38
CA SER A 36 -11.89 -14.26 -12.43
C SER A 36 -12.38 -13.81 -11.04
N LEU A 37 -11.47 -13.70 -10.07
CA LEU A 37 -11.77 -13.27 -8.71
C LEU A 37 -11.54 -11.75 -8.60
N PRO A 38 -12.44 -10.97 -7.98
CA PRO A 38 -12.32 -9.51 -7.90
C PRO A 38 -11.30 -9.05 -6.82
N LEU A 39 -10.14 -9.74 -6.69
CA LEU A 39 -9.10 -9.45 -5.69
C LEU A 39 -8.48 -8.06 -5.87
N TYR A 40 -8.55 -7.48 -7.07
CA TYR A 40 -8.10 -6.11 -7.33
C TYR A 40 -8.90 -5.06 -6.54
N GLN A 41 -10.13 -5.40 -6.13
CA GLN A 41 -10.97 -4.53 -5.31
C GLN A 41 -10.45 -4.37 -3.89
N LEU A 42 -9.65 -5.34 -3.41
CA LEU A 42 -9.05 -5.33 -2.08
C LEU A 42 -7.83 -4.39 -1.98
N ASN A 43 -7.43 -3.72 -3.07
CA ASN A 43 -6.27 -2.83 -3.11
C ASN A 43 -4.98 -3.48 -2.54
N PRO A 44 -4.49 -4.56 -3.17
CA PRO A 44 -3.35 -5.32 -2.65
C PRO A 44 -2.06 -4.49 -2.54
N MET A 45 -1.90 -3.46 -3.38
CA MET A 45 -0.72 -2.59 -3.32
C MET A 45 -0.70 -1.75 -2.03
N ALA A 46 -1.86 -1.23 -1.59
CA ALA A 46 -1.94 -0.54 -0.31
C ALA A 46 -1.65 -1.48 0.86
N PHE A 47 -2.10 -2.74 0.79
CA PHE A 47 -1.78 -3.75 1.79
C PHE A 47 -0.27 -4.03 1.86
N CYS A 48 0.37 -4.29 0.70
CA CYS A 48 1.82 -4.53 0.62
C CYS A 48 2.61 -3.32 1.13
N LEU A 49 2.20 -2.09 0.78
CA LEU A 49 2.81 -0.87 1.29
C LEU A 49 2.76 -0.79 2.82
N LEU A 50 1.57 -0.97 3.39
CA LEU A 50 1.40 -0.95 4.85
C LEU A 50 2.21 -2.03 5.54
N LEU A 51 2.25 -3.23 4.97
CA LEU A 51 3.05 -4.34 5.48
C LEU A 51 4.55 -4.01 5.45
N GLY A 52 5.05 -3.43 4.36
CA GLY A 52 6.42 -2.95 4.24
C GLY A 52 6.76 -1.89 5.30
N MET A 53 5.88 -0.91 5.47
CA MET A 53 6.05 0.13 6.51
C MET A 53 6.03 -0.46 7.93
N ALA A 54 5.21 -1.48 8.21
CA ALA A 54 5.15 -2.13 9.52
C ALA A 54 6.38 -2.98 9.81
N LEU A 55 6.94 -3.67 8.81
CA LEU A 55 8.06 -4.60 8.96
C LEU A 55 9.43 -3.92 8.96
N ILE A 56 9.58 -2.84 8.18
CA ILE A 56 10.85 -2.15 7.98
C ILE A 56 10.93 -0.90 8.86
N GLY A 57 9.82 -0.20 9.06
CA GLY A 57 9.74 1.00 9.89
C GLY A 57 10.38 2.26 9.29
N ASP A 58 10.92 2.19 8.07
CA ASP A 58 11.55 3.33 7.39
C ASP A 58 10.55 4.03 6.45
N ARG A 59 10.36 5.34 6.68
CA ARG A 59 9.49 6.18 5.85
C ARG A 59 10.00 6.34 4.42
N ARG A 60 11.33 6.38 4.24
CA ARG A 60 11.96 6.50 2.91
C ARG A 60 11.63 5.28 2.07
N ASN A 61 11.70 4.11 2.69
CA ASN A 61 11.32 2.86 2.04
C ASN A 61 9.84 2.84 1.66
N GLY A 62 8.95 3.36 2.52
CA GLY A 62 7.54 3.52 2.20
C GLY A 62 7.29 4.39 0.96
N ILE A 63 8.00 5.52 0.81
CA ILE A 63 7.92 6.38 -0.38
C ILE A 63 8.39 5.64 -1.63
N LEU A 64 9.50 4.91 -1.52
CA LEU A 64 10.06 4.12 -2.62
C LEU A 64 9.06 3.06 -3.10
N LEU A 65 8.50 2.27 -2.18
CA LEU A 65 7.49 1.27 -2.49
C LEU A 65 6.22 1.88 -3.09
N ALA A 66 5.76 3.03 -2.58
CA ALA A 66 4.57 3.73 -3.10
C ALA A 66 4.69 4.11 -4.58
N VAL A 67 5.90 4.42 -5.04
CA VAL A 67 6.17 4.74 -6.45
C VAL A 67 6.46 3.49 -7.27
N ILE A 68 7.34 2.61 -6.76
CA ILE A 68 7.84 1.46 -7.53
C ILE A 68 6.73 0.43 -7.78
N MET A 69 5.88 0.11 -6.80
CA MET A 69 4.87 -0.94 -6.95
C MET A 69 3.92 -0.71 -8.14
N PRO A 70 3.24 0.45 -8.28
CA PRO A 70 2.35 0.68 -9.41
C PRO A 70 3.10 0.75 -10.75
N VAL A 71 4.31 1.35 -10.76
CA VAL A 71 5.12 1.50 -11.98
C VAL A 71 5.61 0.14 -12.48
N VAL A 72 6.17 -0.69 -11.61
CA VAL A 72 6.64 -2.03 -12.00
C VAL A 72 5.46 -2.91 -12.41
N SER A 73 4.34 -2.87 -11.70
CA SER A 73 3.13 -3.60 -12.09
C SER A 73 2.64 -3.18 -13.48
N MET A 74 2.65 -1.88 -13.78
CA MET A 74 2.31 -1.37 -15.11
C MET A 74 3.27 -1.87 -16.20
N LEU A 75 4.58 -1.89 -15.94
CA LEU A 75 5.60 -2.29 -16.91
C LEU A 75 5.65 -3.81 -17.10
N VAL A 76 5.49 -4.60 -16.06
CA VAL A 76 5.65 -6.07 -16.10
C VAL A 76 4.34 -6.76 -16.47
N VAL A 77 3.22 -6.31 -15.91
CA VAL A 77 1.90 -6.95 -16.07
C VAL A 77 1.03 -6.23 -17.12
N GLY A 78 1.43 -5.01 -17.54
CA GLY A 78 0.61 -4.16 -18.39
C GLY A 78 -0.57 -3.49 -17.67
N MET A 79 -0.67 -3.68 -16.37
CA MET A 79 -1.74 -3.11 -15.54
C MET A 79 -1.18 -2.52 -14.23
N PRO A 80 -1.70 -1.40 -13.77
CA PRO A 80 -2.81 -0.57 -14.30
C PRO A 80 -2.40 0.25 -15.55
N VAL A 81 -3.39 0.73 -16.33
CA VAL A 81 -3.13 1.69 -17.40
C VAL A 81 -2.46 2.97 -16.87
N PRO A 82 -1.65 3.71 -17.69
CA PRO A 82 -0.82 4.82 -17.19
C PRO A 82 -1.57 5.87 -16.37
N ALA A 83 -2.76 6.30 -16.80
CA ALA A 83 -3.57 7.28 -16.07
C ALA A 83 -3.99 6.75 -14.68
N LYS A 84 -4.37 5.47 -14.58
CA LYS A 84 -4.70 4.84 -13.31
C LYS A 84 -3.46 4.61 -12.45
N CYS A 85 -2.31 4.32 -13.06
CA CYS A 85 -1.03 4.21 -12.35
C CYS A 85 -0.69 5.50 -11.61
N LEU A 86 -0.83 6.67 -12.24
CA LEU A 86 -0.63 7.97 -11.59
C LEU A 86 -1.56 8.18 -10.40
N CYS A 87 -2.85 7.84 -10.55
CA CYS A 87 -3.80 7.92 -9.43
C CYS A 87 -3.39 7.01 -8.25
N MET A 88 -2.90 5.80 -8.56
CA MET A 88 -2.46 4.84 -7.53
C MET A 88 -1.16 5.30 -6.85
N VAL A 89 -0.19 5.84 -7.58
CA VAL A 89 1.02 6.43 -6.97
C VAL A 89 0.64 7.56 -6.02
N ALA A 90 -0.24 8.48 -6.43
CA ALA A 90 -0.69 9.56 -5.59
C ALA A 90 -1.45 9.07 -4.34
N GLU A 91 -2.32 8.05 -4.48
CA GLU A 91 -2.97 7.39 -3.35
C GLU A 91 -1.96 6.87 -2.33
N LEU A 92 -1.00 6.05 -2.80
CA LEU A 92 -0.01 5.41 -1.95
C LEU A 92 0.94 6.42 -1.29
N LEU A 93 1.39 7.45 -2.02
CA LEU A 93 2.19 8.54 -1.45
C LEU A 93 1.41 9.32 -0.39
N THR A 94 0.11 9.55 -0.60
CA THR A 94 -0.75 10.20 0.40
C THR A 94 -0.86 9.35 1.67
N ILE A 95 -1.00 8.02 1.52
CA ILE A 95 -1.01 7.10 2.67
C ILE A 95 0.29 7.23 3.48
N VAL A 96 1.45 7.19 2.82
CA VAL A 96 2.75 7.33 3.49
C VAL A 96 2.87 8.69 4.19
N ALA A 97 2.53 9.79 3.50
CA ALA A 97 2.64 11.14 4.02
C ALA A 97 1.74 11.37 5.24
N VAL A 98 0.46 11.02 5.16
CA VAL A 98 -0.49 11.19 6.26
C VAL A 98 -0.12 10.29 7.44
N TYR A 99 0.27 9.04 7.19
CA TYR A 99 0.76 8.16 8.25
C TYR A 99 2.01 8.73 8.93
N ALA A 100 2.98 9.25 8.16
CA ALA A 100 4.20 9.85 8.71
C ALA A 100 3.92 11.08 9.60
N LEU A 101 2.91 11.88 9.24
CA LEU A 101 2.50 13.05 10.02
C LEU A 101 1.77 12.66 11.31
N MET A 102 0.98 11.59 11.28
CA MET A 102 0.07 11.23 12.37
C MET A 102 0.64 10.17 13.31
N SER A 103 1.57 9.32 12.86
CA SER A 103 2.12 8.18 13.63
C SER A 103 2.73 8.56 14.98
N ASN A 104 3.26 9.79 15.10
CA ASN A 104 3.86 10.30 16.34
C ASN A 104 2.83 11.01 17.26
N ARG A 105 1.59 11.23 16.80
CA ARG A 105 0.60 12.03 17.53
C ARG A 105 -0.59 11.22 18.02
N ILE A 106 -0.95 10.16 17.33
CA ILE A 106 -2.13 9.34 17.62
C ILE A 106 -1.81 7.85 17.56
N ARG A 107 -2.74 7.01 18.06
CA ARG A 107 -2.58 5.56 18.04
C ARG A 107 -2.33 5.02 16.64
N PRO A 108 -1.46 4.00 16.47
CA PRO A 108 -1.09 3.46 15.15
C PRO A 108 -2.29 3.06 14.30
N LEU A 109 -3.31 2.44 14.90
CA LEU A 109 -4.55 2.09 14.21
C LEU A 109 -5.25 3.30 13.59
N LEU A 110 -5.45 4.36 14.38
CA LEU A 110 -6.12 5.58 13.91
C LEU A 110 -5.30 6.29 12.83
N SER A 111 -3.96 6.30 12.97
CA SER A 111 -3.06 6.88 11.97
C SER A 111 -3.21 6.19 10.62
N VAL A 112 -3.26 4.85 10.61
CA VAL A 112 -3.41 4.08 9.37
C VAL A 112 -4.80 4.25 8.76
N LEU A 113 -5.85 4.18 9.57
CA LEU A 113 -7.22 4.37 9.08
C LEU A 113 -7.39 5.74 8.43
N THR A 114 -6.92 6.80 9.08
CA THR A 114 -6.97 8.16 8.52
C THR A 114 -6.13 8.28 7.26
N ALA A 115 -4.92 7.70 7.24
CA ALA A 115 -4.05 7.72 6.08
C ALA A 115 -4.71 7.02 4.87
N MET A 116 -5.32 5.85 5.07
CA MET A 116 -6.01 5.12 4.01
C MET A 116 -7.25 5.88 3.50
N LEU A 117 -8.03 6.50 4.40
CA LEU A 117 -9.17 7.32 3.99
C LEU A 117 -8.73 8.53 3.15
N CYS A 118 -7.71 9.26 3.59
CA CYS A 118 -7.15 10.38 2.82
C CYS A 118 -6.61 9.91 1.46
N GLY A 119 -5.90 8.78 1.42
CA GLY A 119 -5.43 8.17 0.18
C GLY A 119 -6.58 7.88 -0.79
N LYS A 120 -7.68 7.30 -0.29
CA LYS A 120 -8.87 7.03 -1.11
C LYS A 120 -9.52 8.29 -1.64
N VAL A 121 -9.63 9.35 -0.84
CA VAL A 121 -10.15 10.64 -1.29
C VAL A 121 -9.30 11.17 -2.44
N VAL A 122 -7.98 11.19 -2.30
CA VAL A 122 -7.06 11.65 -3.35
C VAL A 122 -7.19 10.78 -4.61
N TYR A 123 -7.25 9.45 -4.46
CA TYR A 123 -7.43 8.54 -5.59
C TYR A 123 -8.70 8.85 -6.38
N TYR A 124 -9.85 9.01 -5.71
CA TYR A 124 -11.12 9.28 -6.39
C TYR A 124 -11.19 10.67 -6.98
N LEU A 125 -10.61 11.69 -6.34
CA LEU A 125 -10.50 13.03 -6.91
C LEU A 125 -9.68 13.02 -8.19
N LEU A 126 -8.50 12.40 -8.19
CA LEU A 126 -7.66 12.31 -9.37
C LEU A 126 -8.30 11.44 -10.47
N LYS A 127 -8.96 10.36 -10.10
CA LYS A 127 -9.69 9.52 -11.05
C LYS A 127 -10.82 10.28 -11.75
N ALA A 128 -11.56 11.10 -11.01
CA ALA A 128 -12.61 11.96 -11.57
C ALA A 128 -12.04 13.02 -12.53
N LEU A 129 -10.88 13.59 -12.19
CA LEU A 129 -10.24 14.65 -12.99
C LEU A 129 -9.55 14.10 -14.24
N ILE A 130 -8.86 12.96 -14.14
CA ILE A 130 -7.99 12.45 -15.22
C ILE A 130 -8.73 11.47 -16.14
N ILE A 131 -9.61 10.61 -15.59
CA ILE A 131 -10.22 9.53 -16.34
C ILE A 131 -11.64 9.88 -16.77
N SER A 132 -12.55 10.07 -15.86
CA SER A 132 -13.94 10.54 -16.10
C SER A 132 -14.75 10.42 -14.78
N PRO A 133 -15.69 11.32 -14.51
CA PRO A 133 -16.62 11.18 -13.39
C PRO A 133 -17.52 9.93 -13.48
N ALA A 134 -17.84 9.48 -14.70
CA ALA A 134 -18.70 8.30 -14.92
C ALA A 134 -18.09 6.98 -14.42
N VAL A 135 -16.76 6.91 -14.25
CA VAL A 135 -16.04 5.69 -13.83
C VAL A 135 -15.90 5.59 -12.30
N LEU A 136 -16.46 6.53 -11.54
CA LEU A 136 -16.39 6.52 -10.06
C LEU A 136 -17.08 5.30 -9.43
N VAL A 137 -18.06 4.71 -10.08
CA VAL A 137 -19.00 3.69 -9.53
C VAL A 137 -18.53 2.24 -9.74
N GLY A 138 -17.23 1.98 -9.93
CA GLY A 138 -16.73 0.62 -10.27
C GLY A 138 -16.55 -0.35 -9.10
N THR A 139 -16.56 0.09 -7.84
CA THR A 139 -16.30 -0.75 -6.65
C THR A 139 -17.26 -0.41 -5.52
N SER A 140 -17.78 -1.44 -4.85
CA SER A 140 -18.64 -1.26 -3.68
C SER A 140 -17.92 -0.48 -2.58
N VAL A 141 -18.49 0.65 -2.16
CA VAL A 141 -17.95 1.49 -1.08
C VAL A 141 -17.82 0.69 0.21
N TRP A 142 -18.78 -0.20 0.48
CA TRP A 142 -18.78 -1.07 1.66
C TRP A 142 -17.57 -2.01 1.68
N LEU A 143 -17.22 -2.60 0.54
CA LEU A 143 -16.05 -3.47 0.44
C LEU A 143 -14.75 -2.69 0.70
N GLN A 144 -14.65 -1.46 0.21
CA GLN A 144 -13.49 -0.61 0.44
C GLN A 144 -13.38 -0.18 1.91
N MET A 145 -14.49 0.15 2.56
CA MET A 145 -14.49 0.45 3.99
C MET A 145 -14.09 -0.77 4.82
N ALA A 146 -14.60 -1.96 4.50
CA ALA A 146 -14.22 -3.20 5.15
C ALA A 146 -12.71 -3.47 5.00
N THR A 147 -12.15 -3.29 3.80
CA THR A 147 -10.70 -3.48 3.56
C THR A 147 -9.85 -2.49 4.34
N ILE A 148 -10.25 -1.22 4.44
CA ILE A 148 -9.54 -0.22 5.24
C ILE A 148 -9.47 -0.65 6.71
N VAL A 149 -10.60 -1.11 7.28
CA VAL A 149 -10.65 -1.56 8.68
C VAL A 149 -9.76 -2.80 8.89
N VAL A 150 -9.89 -3.80 8.02
CA VAL A 150 -9.09 -5.04 8.12
C VAL A 150 -7.59 -4.74 8.02
N TYR A 151 -7.18 -3.93 7.04
CA TYR A 151 -5.77 -3.58 6.86
C TYR A 151 -5.23 -2.75 8.03
N GLY A 152 -6.04 -1.83 8.55
CA GLY A 152 -5.70 -1.07 9.75
C GLY A 152 -5.47 -1.97 10.98
N LEU A 153 -6.32 -2.96 11.20
CA LEU A 153 -6.19 -3.93 12.29
C LEU A 153 -4.94 -4.81 12.13
N VAL A 154 -4.71 -5.35 10.93
CA VAL A 154 -3.51 -6.15 10.62
C VAL A 154 -2.24 -5.34 10.85
N PHE A 155 -2.21 -4.09 10.33
CA PHE A 155 -1.07 -3.19 10.54
C PHE A 155 -0.82 -2.93 12.03
N ALA A 156 -1.86 -2.58 12.79
CA ALA A 156 -1.74 -2.28 14.21
C ALA A 156 -1.24 -3.49 15.02
N PHE A 157 -1.68 -4.70 14.65
CA PHE A 157 -1.21 -5.94 15.27
C PHE A 157 0.27 -6.18 14.99
N ILE A 158 0.71 -6.04 13.74
CA ILE A 158 2.12 -6.23 13.36
C ILE A 158 3.00 -5.16 13.99
N ALA A 159 2.60 -3.89 13.93
CA ALA A 159 3.35 -2.78 14.51
C ALA A 159 3.53 -2.94 16.03
N LYS A 160 2.52 -3.45 16.73
CA LYS A 160 2.64 -3.78 18.16
C LYS A 160 3.64 -4.90 18.42
N LYS A 161 3.67 -5.92 17.56
CA LYS A 161 4.60 -7.07 17.70
C LYS A 161 6.05 -6.71 17.40
N THR A 162 6.27 -5.77 16.49
CA THR A 162 7.63 -5.32 16.13
C THR A 162 8.21 -4.29 17.10
N ALA A 163 7.36 -3.66 17.93
CA ALA A 163 7.77 -2.69 18.95
C ALA A 163 8.16 -3.34 20.30
N ASN A 164 7.77 -4.62 20.53
CA ASN A 164 8.17 -5.45 21.68
C ASN A 164 9.36 -6.34 21.33
#